data_e0c7c02ed3d4e4e6e4d4bc380788c1ae
#
_entry.id   e0c7c02ed3d4e4e6e4d4bc380788c1ae
#
_cell.length_a   1.000
_cell.length_b   1.000
_cell.length_c   1.000
_cell.angle_alpha   90.00
_cell.angle_beta   90.00
_cell.angle_gamma   90.00
#
_symmetry.space_group_name_H-M   'P 1'
#
loop_
_entity.id
_entity.type
_entity.pdbx_description
1 polymer ?
#
loop_
_entity_poly.entity_id
_entity_poly.type
_entity_poly.pdbx_seq_one_letter_code
_entity_poly.pdbx_strand_id
1 'polypeptide(L)'
;MNTQVLGISVDHVPCLTAWAESFGGISYPLLSDFWPHGAICQRYGVLRSEGYSERALYVLDRNGIIRYVDIHDIDLQPDNDLLRDVIRRMDPEAAAQEPRHAQQEPVPLPHGGIVMYCTSWCPDCKRARAWLAAHNLPYTEVDITTTPGASAQVRAWANGNQTTPTFDIDGTIIVDFDEARLTELLLK
;
A
#
# COMPACT_ATOMS: atom_id res chain seq x y z
N MET A 1 8.96 16.42 2.03
CA MET A 1 9.63 16.13 3.34
C MET A 1 11.07 15.72 3.11
N ASN A 2 12.03 16.18 3.90
CA ASN A 2 13.43 15.76 3.82
C ASN A 2 13.65 14.44 4.58
N THR A 3 13.13 13.35 4.03
CA THR A 3 13.07 12.03 4.68
C THR A 3 13.53 10.95 3.70
N GLN A 4 14.42 10.07 4.15
CA GLN A 4 14.82 8.88 3.41
C GLN A 4 14.06 7.67 3.95
N VAL A 5 13.38 6.95 3.07
CA VAL A 5 12.77 5.66 3.39
C VAL A 5 13.77 4.54 3.13
N LEU A 6 13.81 3.54 4.00
CA LEU A 6 14.55 2.30 3.83
C LEU A 6 13.59 1.13 4.08
N GLY A 7 13.51 0.17 3.16
CA GLY A 7 12.83 -1.09 3.38
C GLY A 7 13.83 -2.14 3.85
N ILE A 8 13.48 -2.90 4.89
CA ILE A 8 14.34 -3.99 5.41
C ILE A 8 13.51 -5.26 5.46
N SER A 9 14.03 -6.33 4.88
CA SER A 9 13.38 -7.65 4.88
C SER A 9 14.40 -8.77 5.11
N VAL A 10 13.94 -9.87 5.67
CA VAL A 10 14.74 -11.10 5.81
C VAL A 10 14.98 -11.83 4.48
N ASP A 11 14.38 -11.36 3.40
CA ASP A 11 14.57 -11.92 2.07
C ASP A 11 15.98 -11.66 1.53
N HIS A 12 16.45 -12.55 0.66
CA HIS A 12 17.73 -12.35 -0.03
C HIS A 12 17.59 -11.35 -1.19
N VAL A 13 18.72 -10.75 -1.59
CA VAL A 13 18.76 -9.69 -2.61
C VAL A 13 18.03 -10.03 -3.90
N PRO A 14 18.22 -11.21 -4.55
CA PRO A 14 17.49 -11.57 -5.76
C PRO A 14 15.96 -11.56 -5.60
N CYS A 15 15.44 -11.99 -4.44
CA CYS A 15 14.01 -11.94 -4.14
C CYS A 15 13.50 -10.50 -4.06
N LEU A 16 14.22 -9.63 -3.33
CA LEU A 16 13.89 -8.21 -3.22
C LEU A 16 13.94 -7.50 -4.59
N THR A 17 14.90 -7.87 -5.44
CA THR A 17 15.00 -7.34 -6.81
C THR A 17 13.80 -7.75 -7.64
N ALA A 18 13.46 -9.04 -7.68
CA ALA A 18 12.30 -9.53 -8.43
C ALA A 18 10.99 -8.93 -7.92
N TRP A 19 10.86 -8.77 -6.60
CA TRP A 19 9.72 -8.11 -6.00
C TRP A 19 9.63 -6.63 -6.43
N ALA A 20 10.72 -5.88 -6.35
CA ALA A 20 10.74 -4.49 -6.81
C ALA A 20 10.39 -4.35 -8.29
N GLU A 21 10.91 -5.25 -9.14
CA GLU A 21 10.61 -5.27 -10.57
C GLU A 21 9.13 -5.57 -10.85
N SER A 22 8.49 -6.44 -10.06
CA SER A 22 7.07 -6.75 -10.21
C SER A 22 6.17 -5.53 -10.01
N PHE A 23 6.63 -4.53 -9.26
CA PHE A 23 5.95 -3.24 -9.06
C PHE A 23 6.35 -2.16 -10.09
N GLY A 24 7.20 -2.50 -11.06
CA GLY A 24 7.73 -1.52 -12.00
C GLY A 24 8.84 -0.64 -11.41
N GLY A 25 9.45 -1.09 -10.33
CA GLY A 25 10.51 -0.42 -9.58
C GLY A 25 10.02 0.18 -8.26
N ILE A 26 10.96 0.33 -7.33
CA ILE A 26 10.74 0.96 -6.02
C ILE A 26 11.76 2.09 -5.87
N SER A 27 11.30 3.28 -5.47
CA SER A 27 12.10 4.49 -5.45
C SER A 27 13.02 4.65 -4.22
N TYR A 28 12.99 3.70 -3.30
CA TYR A 28 13.82 3.72 -2.09
C TYR A 28 14.62 2.42 -1.93
N PRO A 29 15.74 2.43 -1.21
CA PRO A 29 16.56 1.25 -1.00
C PRO A 29 15.82 0.13 -0.27
N LEU A 30 15.98 -1.11 -0.78
CA LEU A 30 15.59 -2.34 -0.11
C LEU A 30 16.86 -3.02 0.41
N LEU A 31 16.87 -3.31 1.70
CA LEU A 31 17.99 -3.91 2.41
C LEU A 31 17.64 -5.34 2.83
N SER A 32 18.60 -6.24 2.65
CA SER A 32 18.46 -7.66 2.96
C SER A 32 19.03 -7.96 4.35
N ASP A 33 18.19 -8.46 5.26
CA ASP A 33 18.57 -9.01 6.57
C ASP A 33 18.59 -10.55 6.51
N PHE A 34 18.97 -11.10 5.33
CA PHE A 34 18.97 -12.53 5.07
C PHE A 34 20.06 -13.27 5.87
N TRP A 35 21.25 -12.68 6.01
CA TRP A 35 22.36 -13.32 6.71
C TRP A 35 23.18 -12.34 7.56
N PRO A 36 23.40 -12.62 8.89
CA PRO A 36 22.72 -13.67 9.68
C PRO A 36 21.22 -13.43 9.69
N HIS A 37 20.44 -14.51 9.55
CA HIS A 37 19.02 -14.43 9.32
C HIS A 37 18.27 -13.59 10.37
N GLY A 38 17.68 -12.47 9.95
CA GLY A 38 16.87 -11.61 10.80
C GLY A 38 17.66 -10.88 11.92
N ALA A 39 18.97 -10.75 11.78
CA ALA A 39 19.81 -10.15 12.83
C ALA A 39 19.44 -8.70 13.14
N ILE A 40 19.04 -7.92 12.14
CA ILE A 40 18.56 -6.55 12.30
C ILE A 40 17.17 -6.57 12.92
N CYS A 41 16.25 -7.36 12.36
CA CYS A 41 14.90 -7.52 12.90
C CYS A 41 14.90 -7.95 14.36
N GLN A 42 15.81 -8.84 14.76
CA GLN A 42 15.98 -9.24 16.14
C GLN A 42 16.44 -8.09 17.04
N ARG A 43 17.39 -7.27 16.58
CA ARG A 43 17.88 -6.09 17.35
C ARG A 43 16.81 -5.03 17.53
N TYR A 44 15.88 -4.90 16.57
CA TYR A 44 14.73 -4.01 16.67
C TYR A 44 13.55 -4.65 17.42
N GLY A 45 13.67 -5.91 17.85
CA GLY A 45 12.64 -6.62 18.62
C GLY A 45 11.40 -7.00 17.80
N VAL A 46 11.56 -7.14 16.49
CA VAL A 46 10.44 -7.40 15.55
C VAL A 46 10.61 -8.69 14.75
N LEU A 47 11.57 -9.53 15.07
CA LEU A 47 11.71 -10.85 14.46
C LEU A 47 10.72 -11.82 15.10
N ARG A 48 9.84 -12.40 14.31
CA ARG A 48 8.88 -13.42 14.73
C ARG A 48 9.55 -14.80 14.85
N SER A 49 8.91 -15.69 15.59
CA SER A 49 9.37 -17.08 15.75
C SER A 49 9.40 -17.86 14.42
N GLU A 50 8.57 -17.45 13.45
CA GLU A 50 8.49 -18.02 12.12
C GLU A 50 9.63 -17.59 11.19
N GLY A 51 10.50 -16.68 11.64
CA GLY A 51 11.70 -16.26 10.94
C GLY A 51 11.52 -15.08 9.97
N TYR A 52 10.41 -14.33 10.07
CA TYR A 52 10.23 -13.07 9.35
C TYR A 52 9.85 -11.94 10.32
N SER A 53 9.90 -10.69 9.85
CA SER A 53 9.62 -9.53 10.70
C SER A 53 8.13 -9.29 10.88
N GLU A 54 7.77 -8.68 12.02
CA GLU A 54 6.51 -7.95 12.14
C GLU A 54 6.43 -6.83 11.07
N ARG A 55 5.23 -6.34 10.80
CA ARG A 55 5.04 -5.11 10.05
C ARG A 55 5.32 -3.93 10.97
N ALA A 56 6.55 -3.42 10.90
CA ALA A 56 7.03 -2.40 11.81
C ALA A 56 7.55 -1.17 11.06
N LEU A 57 7.25 0.00 11.60
CA LEU A 57 7.76 1.29 11.16
C LEU A 57 8.56 1.94 12.28
N TYR A 58 9.73 2.43 11.95
CA TYR A 58 10.58 3.22 12.84
C TYR A 58 10.89 4.55 12.17
N VAL A 59 10.68 5.65 12.88
CA VAL A 59 11.14 6.97 12.43
C VAL A 59 12.29 7.39 13.29
N LEU A 60 13.42 7.66 12.64
CA LEU A 60 14.66 8.11 13.29
C LEU A 60 14.91 9.57 12.95
N ASP A 61 15.44 10.31 13.91
CA ASP A 61 15.96 11.65 13.65
C ASP A 61 17.35 11.61 12.99
N ARG A 62 17.89 12.80 12.64
CA ARG A 62 19.22 12.93 12.00
C ARG A 62 20.38 12.46 12.87
N ASN A 63 20.17 12.26 14.16
CA ASN A 63 21.16 11.72 15.10
C ASN A 63 21.05 10.19 15.24
N GLY A 64 20.16 9.54 14.50
CA GLY A 64 19.92 8.09 14.58
C GLY A 64 19.08 7.67 15.78
N ILE A 65 18.40 8.61 16.46
CA ILE A 65 17.55 8.31 17.61
C ILE A 65 16.14 8.00 17.13
N ILE A 66 15.61 6.85 17.57
CA ILE A 66 14.23 6.45 17.29
C ILE A 66 13.27 7.43 17.99
N ARG A 67 12.39 8.05 17.23
CA ARG A 67 11.39 9.01 17.71
C ARG A 67 9.96 8.51 17.61
N TYR A 68 9.74 7.52 16.78
CA TYR A 68 8.43 6.88 16.63
C TYR A 68 8.61 5.42 16.29
N VAL A 69 7.76 4.59 16.86
CA VAL A 69 7.67 3.16 16.60
C VAL A 69 6.21 2.82 16.40
N ASP A 70 5.93 2.07 15.36
CA ASP A 70 4.62 1.55 15.05
C ASP A 70 4.75 0.10 14.60
N ILE A 71 4.17 -0.82 15.35
CA ILE A 71 4.20 -2.25 15.08
C ILE A 71 2.77 -2.72 14.91
N HIS A 72 2.46 -3.19 13.71
CA HIS A 72 1.14 -3.69 13.35
C HIS A 72 1.10 -5.20 13.24
N ASP A 73 -0.10 -5.73 13.35
CA ASP A 73 -0.39 -7.05 12.82
C ASP A 73 -0.02 -7.13 11.34
N ILE A 74 0.47 -8.30 10.89
CA ILE A 74 0.95 -8.49 9.52
C ILE A 74 -0.12 -8.19 8.47
N ASP A 75 -1.40 -8.37 8.82
CA ASP A 75 -2.54 -8.16 7.95
C ASP A 75 -3.09 -6.73 7.96
N LEU A 76 -2.58 -5.86 8.85
CA LEU A 76 -3.01 -4.47 8.96
C LEU A 76 -2.02 -3.52 8.28
N GLN A 77 -2.54 -2.57 7.51
CA GLN A 77 -1.73 -1.51 6.92
C GLN A 77 -1.49 -0.39 7.93
N PRO A 78 -0.24 0.14 8.01
CA PRO A 78 0.05 1.33 8.79
C PRO A 78 -0.77 2.55 8.34
N ASP A 79 -1.10 3.42 9.29
CA ASP A 79 -1.72 4.71 8.96
C ASP A 79 -0.66 5.68 8.41
N ASN A 80 -0.62 5.81 7.10
CA ASN A 80 0.32 6.69 6.42
C ASN A 80 0.11 8.18 6.73
N ASP A 81 -1.10 8.60 7.10
CA ASP A 81 -1.37 9.99 7.44
C ASP A 81 -0.83 10.31 8.83
N LEU A 82 -0.99 9.40 9.78
CA LEU A 82 -0.36 9.49 11.08
C LEU A 82 1.17 9.53 10.97
N LEU A 83 1.75 8.66 10.13
CA LEU A 83 3.19 8.64 9.88
C LEU A 83 3.69 9.98 9.31
N ARG A 84 2.98 10.55 8.33
CA ARG A 84 3.31 11.86 7.77
C ARG A 84 3.26 12.97 8.83
N ASP A 85 2.26 12.94 9.70
CA ASP A 85 2.13 13.92 10.78
C ASP A 85 3.25 13.79 11.83
N VAL A 86 3.70 12.58 12.12
CA VAL A 86 4.89 12.36 12.95
C VAL A 86 6.13 13.00 12.32
N ILE A 87 6.38 12.74 11.03
CA ILE A 87 7.53 13.29 10.30
C ILE A 87 7.46 14.83 10.23
N ARG A 88 6.29 15.42 9.96
CA ARG A 88 6.08 16.86 9.95
C ARG A 88 6.40 17.52 11.30
N ARG A 89 6.02 16.89 12.40
CA ARG A 89 6.35 17.38 13.75
C ARG A 89 7.83 17.30 14.05
N MET A 90 8.56 16.36 13.44
CA MET A 90 10.02 16.22 13.63
C MET A 90 10.83 17.22 12.82
N ASP A 91 10.35 17.64 11.65
CA ASP A 91 10.99 18.64 10.80
C ASP A 91 9.95 19.68 10.30
N PRO A 92 9.56 20.64 11.19
CA PRO A 92 8.55 21.64 10.86
C PRO A 92 8.97 22.60 9.72
N GLU A 93 10.28 22.81 9.57
CA GLU A 93 10.81 23.68 8.50
C GLU A 93 10.64 23.03 7.13
N ALA A 94 10.98 21.74 7.02
CA ALA A 94 10.75 21.00 5.79
C ALA A 94 9.25 20.80 5.51
N ALA A 95 8.44 20.62 6.55
CA ALA A 95 6.98 20.53 6.44
C ALA A 95 6.35 21.81 5.90
N ALA A 96 6.87 22.99 6.29
CA ALA A 96 6.38 24.28 5.79
C ALA A 96 6.68 24.50 4.30
N GLN A 97 7.67 23.82 3.76
CA GLN A 97 8.08 23.89 2.34
C GLN A 97 7.37 22.82 1.47
N GLU A 98 6.64 21.89 2.08
CA GLU A 98 5.86 20.94 1.29
C GLU A 98 4.79 21.68 0.49
N PRO A 99 4.64 21.32 -0.81
CA PRO A 99 3.45 21.71 -1.53
C PRO A 99 2.26 21.21 -0.71
N ARG A 100 1.43 22.09 -0.20
CA ARG A 100 0.17 21.67 0.38
C ARG A 100 -0.55 20.95 -0.75
N HIS A 101 -0.60 19.61 -0.67
CA HIS A 101 -1.63 18.91 -1.40
C HIS A 101 -2.93 19.53 -0.88
N ALA A 102 -3.50 20.42 -1.68
CA ALA A 102 -4.82 20.95 -1.39
C ALA A 102 -5.65 19.73 -1.04
N GLN A 103 -6.30 19.74 0.11
CA GLN A 103 -7.32 18.77 0.41
C GLN A 103 -8.36 18.98 -0.70
N GLN A 104 -8.20 18.21 -1.77
CA GLN A 104 -9.15 18.27 -2.87
C GLN A 104 -10.46 17.79 -2.28
N GLU A 105 -11.49 18.62 -2.41
CA GLU A 105 -12.82 18.20 -2.00
C GLU A 105 -13.16 16.85 -2.63
N PRO A 106 -13.76 15.93 -1.87
CA PRO A 106 -14.15 14.65 -2.43
C PRO A 106 -15.01 14.88 -3.68
N VAL A 107 -14.62 14.28 -4.79
CA VAL A 107 -15.44 14.29 -6.00
C VAL A 107 -16.44 13.14 -5.94
N PRO A 108 -17.62 13.27 -6.54
CA PRO A 108 -18.54 12.14 -6.68
C PRO A 108 -17.82 10.99 -7.39
N LEU A 109 -17.72 9.84 -6.70
CA LEU A 109 -17.13 8.65 -7.28
C LEU A 109 -18.13 8.00 -8.26
N PRO A 110 -17.66 7.35 -9.34
CA PRO A 110 -18.53 6.67 -10.26
C PRO A 110 -19.29 5.54 -9.57
N HIS A 111 -20.53 5.34 -9.99
CA HIS A 111 -21.43 4.30 -9.51
C HIS A 111 -22.10 3.59 -10.68
N GLY A 112 -22.44 2.32 -10.50
CA GLY A 112 -23.15 1.51 -11.47
C GLY A 112 -22.23 0.82 -12.48
N GLY A 113 -22.62 -0.37 -12.90
CA GLY A 113 -21.77 -1.27 -13.67
C GLY A 113 -20.58 -1.76 -12.88
N ILE A 114 -19.46 -2.00 -13.55
CA ILE A 114 -18.22 -2.43 -12.90
C ILE A 114 -17.33 -1.21 -12.70
N VAL A 115 -17.07 -0.84 -11.46
CA VAL A 115 -16.09 0.17 -11.08
C VAL A 115 -14.93 -0.52 -10.37
N MET A 116 -13.71 -0.37 -10.89
CA MET A 116 -12.49 -0.95 -10.32
C MET A 116 -11.62 0.15 -9.73
N TYR A 117 -11.42 0.10 -8.43
CA TYR A 117 -10.51 0.96 -7.69
C TYR A 117 -9.12 0.33 -7.67
N CYS A 118 -8.12 1.03 -8.19
CA CYS A 118 -6.80 0.46 -8.42
C CYS A 118 -5.67 1.48 -8.27
N THR A 119 -4.45 1.00 -8.44
CA THR A 119 -3.25 1.82 -8.65
C THR A 119 -2.54 1.37 -9.93
N SER A 120 -1.76 2.25 -10.53
CA SER A 120 -1.06 1.96 -11.80
C SER A 120 0.02 0.86 -11.65
N TRP A 121 0.59 0.71 -10.47
CA TRP A 121 1.69 -0.21 -10.18
C TRP A 121 1.25 -1.54 -9.53
N CYS A 122 -0.02 -1.72 -9.18
CA CYS A 122 -0.52 -2.91 -8.50
C CYS A 122 -0.53 -4.15 -9.43
N PRO A 123 0.15 -5.26 -9.08
CA PRO A 123 0.18 -6.49 -9.89
C PRO A 123 -1.20 -7.13 -10.03
N ASP A 124 -1.98 -7.16 -8.95
CA ASP A 124 -3.32 -7.75 -8.94
C ASP A 124 -4.30 -6.92 -9.76
N CYS A 125 -4.11 -5.60 -9.81
CA CYS A 125 -4.84 -4.74 -10.73
C CYS A 125 -4.51 -5.05 -12.20
N LYS A 126 -3.25 -5.42 -12.52
CA LYS A 126 -2.88 -5.88 -13.86
C LYS A 126 -3.60 -7.20 -14.23
N ARG A 127 -3.66 -8.14 -13.29
CA ARG A 127 -4.40 -9.41 -13.46
C ARG A 127 -5.89 -9.16 -13.67
N ALA A 128 -6.47 -8.29 -12.85
CA ALA A 128 -7.88 -7.90 -12.95
C ALA A 128 -8.22 -7.28 -14.31
N ARG A 129 -7.39 -6.32 -14.80
CA ARG A 129 -7.56 -5.73 -16.14
C ARG A 129 -7.52 -6.78 -17.24
N ALA A 130 -6.55 -7.71 -17.18
CA ALA A 130 -6.43 -8.78 -18.16
C ALA A 130 -7.66 -9.70 -18.15
N TRP A 131 -8.16 -10.04 -16.96
CA TRP A 131 -9.34 -10.87 -16.78
C TRP A 131 -10.60 -10.18 -17.33
N LEU A 132 -10.85 -8.93 -16.98
CA LEU A 132 -11.98 -8.15 -17.50
C LEU A 132 -11.95 -8.03 -19.02
N ALA A 133 -10.77 -7.78 -19.60
CA ALA A 133 -10.58 -7.71 -21.03
C ALA A 133 -10.86 -9.06 -21.73
N ALA A 134 -10.37 -10.17 -21.16
CA ALA A 134 -10.60 -11.52 -21.69
C ALA A 134 -12.09 -11.90 -21.77
N HIS A 135 -12.90 -11.35 -20.85
CA HIS A 135 -14.35 -11.58 -20.81
C HIS A 135 -15.17 -10.48 -21.50
N ASN A 136 -14.51 -9.51 -22.16
CA ASN A 136 -15.16 -8.37 -22.82
C ASN A 136 -16.10 -7.57 -21.88
N LEU A 137 -15.74 -7.44 -20.60
CA LEU A 137 -16.51 -6.74 -19.60
C LEU A 137 -16.07 -5.26 -19.55
N PRO A 138 -16.97 -4.32 -19.90
CA PRO A 138 -16.68 -2.89 -19.78
C PRO A 138 -16.64 -2.50 -18.30
N TYR A 139 -15.69 -1.65 -17.92
CA TYR A 139 -15.55 -1.16 -16.55
C TYR A 139 -15.04 0.27 -16.51
N THR A 140 -15.29 0.94 -15.40
CA THR A 140 -14.70 2.25 -15.07
C THR A 140 -13.55 2.04 -14.10
N GLU A 141 -12.39 2.63 -14.42
CA GLU A 141 -11.21 2.57 -13.54
C GLU A 141 -11.08 3.85 -12.72
N VAL A 142 -10.82 3.71 -11.42
CA VAL A 142 -10.59 4.80 -10.48
C VAL A 142 -9.22 4.61 -9.84
N ASP A 143 -8.28 5.51 -10.14
CA ASP A 143 -6.99 5.50 -9.45
C ASP A 143 -7.14 6.12 -8.06
N ILE A 144 -6.93 5.30 -7.02
CA ILE A 144 -7.09 5.72 -5.62
C ILE A 144 -6.02 6.70 -5.14
N THR A 145 -4.93 6.86 -5.90
CA THR A 145 -3.84 7.78 -5.54
C THR A 145 -4.07 9.19 -6.06
N THR A 146 -4.86 9.33 -7.12
CA THR A 146 -5.08 10.61 -7.81
C THR A 146 -6.53 11.11 -7.71
N THR A 147 -7.49 10.20 -7.45
CA THR A 147 -8.91 10.57 -7.36
C THR A 147 -9.28 10.94 -5.92
N PRO A 148 -9.68 12.20 -5.65
CA PRO A 148 -10.04 12.64 -4.31
C PRO A 148 -11.18 11.82 -3.71
N GLY A 149 -10.98 11.32 -2.49
CA GLY A 149 -11.95 10.50 -1.77
C GLY A 149 -11.89 8.99 -2.09
N ALA A 150 -11.31 8.56 -3.20
CA ALA A 150 -11.29 7.15 -3.60
C ALA A 150 -10.52 6.25 -2.62
N SER A 151 -9.39 6.71 -2.10
CA SER A 151 -8.64 5.99 -1.08
C SER A 151 -9.42 5.81 0.22
N ALA A 152 -10.14 6.85 0.68
CA ALA A 152 -10.98 6.77 1.87
C ALA A 152 -12.15 5.79 1.66
N GLN A 153 -12.73 5.78 0.45
CA GLN A 153 -13.79 4.85 0.08
C GLN A 153 -13.32 3.40 0.12
N VAL A 154 -12.15 3.10 -0.45
CA VAL A 154 -11.56 1.74 -0.41
C VAL A 154 -11.29 1.31 1.03
N ARG A 155 -10.73 2.18 1.87
CA ARG A 155 -10.51 1.88 3.30
C ARG A 155 -11.81 1.56 4.04
N ALA A 156 -12.89 2.25 3.73
CA ALA A 156 -14.20 1.99 4.34
C ALA A 156 -14.71 0.58 3.99
N TRP A 157 -14.43 0.08 2.79
CA TRP A 157 -14.83 -1.25 2.33
C TRP A 157 -13.87 -2.37 2.76
N ALA A 158 -12.59 -2.07 2.91
CA ALA A 158 -11.51 -3.04 3.15
C ALA A 158 -10.99 -3.00 4.60
N ASN A 159 -11.86 -2.78 5.58
CA ASN A 159 -11.53 -2.80 7.01
C ASN A 159 -10.34 -1.89 7.40
N GLY A 160 -10.26 -0.70 6.79
CA GLY A 160 -9.18 0.26 7.01
C GLY A 160 -7.99 0.11 6.08
N ASN A 161 -7.90 -0.96 5.29
CA ASN A 161 -6.80 -1.20 4.35
C ASN A 161 -7.05 -0.52 2.99
N GLN A 162 -5.97 -0.14 2.32
CA GLN A 162 -6.00 0.33 0.92
C GLN A 162 -5.81 -0.85 -0.04
N THR A 163 -6.68 -1.85 0.03
CA THR A 163 -6.57 -3.04 -0.82
C THR A 163 -6.95 -2.70 -2.26
N THR A 164 -6.08 -3.07 -3.20
CA THR A 164 -6.33 -2.90 -4.63
C THR A 164 -5.98 -4.18 -5.41
N PRO A 165 -6.81 -4.56 -6.39
CA PRO A 165 -8.05 -3.89 -6.80
C PRO A 165 -9.16 -4.07 -5.76
N THR A 166 -10.07 -3.10 -5.68
CA THR A 166 -11.37 -3.27 -5.02
C THR A 166 -12.44 -2.92 -6.06
N PHE A 167 -13.49 -3.71 -6.12
CA PHE A 167 -14.57 -3.52 -7.09
C PHE A 167 -15.84 -3.07 -6.40
N ASP A 168 -16.55 -2.14 -7.04
CA ASP A 168 -17.97 -1.87 -6.82
C ASP A 168 -18.73 -2.32 -8.07
N ILE A 169 -19.53 -3.35 -7.95
CA ILE A 169 -20.32 -3.92 -9.05
C ILE A 169 -21.80 -3.74 -8.70
N ASP A 170 -22.38 -2.66 -9.20
CA ASP A 170 -23.77 -2.29 -8.90
C ASP A 170 -24.09 -2.30 -7.39
N GLY A 171 -23.15 -1.83 -6.56
CA GLY A 171 -23.26 -1.79 -5.10
C GLY A 171 -22.77 -3.06 -4.39
N THR A 172 -22.37 -4.11 -5.11
CA THR A 172 -21.71 -5.29 -4.52
C THR A 172 -20.21 -5.06 -4.46
N ILE A 173 -19.64 -5.06 -3.26
CA ILE A 173 -18.22 -4.80 -3.06
C ILE A 173 -17.44 -6.12 -3.03
N ILE A 174 -16.37 -6.19 -3.84
CA ILE A 174 -15.38 -7.26 -3.81
C ILE A 174 -14.02 -6.63 -3.53
N VAL A 175 -13.46 -6.98 -2.38
CA VAL A 175 -12.13 -6.54 -1.96
C VAL A 175 -11.11 -7.57 -2.43
N ASP A 176 -10.06 -7.08 -3.10
CA ASP A 176 -9.03 -7.87 -3.76
C ASP A 176 -9.49 -8.56 -5.06
N PHE A 177 -8.52 -9.17 -5.80
CA PHE A 177 -8.79 -9.90 -7.03
C PHE A 177 -9.21 -11.34 -6.73
N ASP A 178 -10.51 -11.55 -6.61
CA ASP A 178 -11.13 -12.87 -6.46
C ASP A 178 -11.82 -13.27 -7.78
N GLU A 179 -11.09 -14.03 -8.62
CA GLU A 179 -11.57 -14.47 -9.93
C GLU A 179 -12.83 -15.35 -9.82
N ALA A 180 -12.92 -16.19 -8.80
CA ALA A 180 -14.05 -17.09 -8.63
C ALA A 180 -15.32 -16.28 -8.34
N ARG A 181 -15.24 -15.31 -7.45
CA ARG A 181 -16.36 -14.46 -7.08
C ARG A 181 -16.77 -13.51 -8.20
N LEU A 182 -15.80 -12.96 -8.93
CA LEU A 182 -16.07 -12.16 -10.13
C LEU A 182 -16.78 -12.97 -11.21
N THR A 183 -16.34 -14.21 -11.44
CA THR A 183 -16.98 -15.12 -12.39
C THR A 183 -18.41 -15.44 -11.97
N GLU A 184 -18.62 -15.75 -10.69
CA GLU A 184 -19.97 -16.02 -10.17
C GLU A 184 -20.91 -14.83 -10.35
N LEU A 185 -20.43 -13.61 -10.20
CA LEU A 185 -21.24 -12.41 -10.24
C LEU A 185 -21.51 -11.92 -11.68
N LEU A 186 -20.51 -12.01 -12.57
CA LEU A 186 -20.53 -11.33 -13.87
C LEU A 186 -20.76 -12.26 -15.08
N LEU A 187 -20.53 -13.57 -14.93
CA LEU A 187 -20.60 -14.52 -16.05
C LEU A 187 -21.76 -15.54 -15.91
N LYS A 188 -22.83 -15.15 -15.24
CA LYS A 188 -24.07 -15.96 -15.14
C LYS A 188 -24.87 -15.89 -16.40
#